data_1fdbd035d7ae8438e993dfb9eeb8ca70
#
_entry.id   1fdbd035d7ae8438e993dfb9eeb8ca70
#
_cell.length_a   1.000
_cell.length_b   1.000
_cell.length_c   1.000
_cell.angle_alpha   90.00
_cell.angle_beta   90.00
_cell.angle_gamma   90.00
#
_symmetry.space_group_name_H-M   'P 1'
#
loop_
_entity.id
_entity.type
_entity.pdbx_description
1 polymer ?
#
loop_
_entity_poly.entity_id
_entity_poly.type
_entity_poly.pdbx_seq_one_letter_code
_entity_poly.pdbx_strand_id
1 'polypeptide(L)'
;MVRDEFLIFIRGAILALPQSLKAALRVAEDPDIPDEARALVAGAVVHWLSRTNTIPGVRGGALAYIDDVLVLLLAIERAMKLAPESAQRIEQHAPELCETLVADLALSRTYLGPGIGVLEQALERVTRLKHMGRTAQQCVKDESAATMLYEELQAALVDFDPQPDVVGRELKELDTVVDELRKKAG
;
A
#
# COMPACT_ATOMS: atom_id res chain seq x y z
N MET A 1 -17.84 17.08 -1.41
CA MET A 1 -17.32 17.00 -0.02
C MET A 1 -16.48 15.74 0.15
N VAL A 2 -17.05 14.55 0.40
CA VAL A 2 -16.26 13.29 0.61
C VAL A 2 -15.35 12.96 -0.58
N ARG A 3 -15.84 13.14 -1.82
CA ARG A 3 -15.04 12.92 -3.03
C ARG A 3 -13.82 13.84 -3.10
N ASP A 4 -14.00 15.11 -2.80
CA ASP A 4 -12.90 16.08 -2.89
C ASP A 4 -11.85 15.86 -1.79
N GLU A 5 -12.31 15.49 -0.59
CA GLU A 5 -11.42 15.10 0.51
C GLU A 5 -10.63 13.86 0.15
N PHE A 6 -11.27 12.83 -0.42
CA PHE A 6 -10.60 11.63 -0.90
C PHE A 6 -9.61 11.93 -2.03
N LEU A 7 -9.97 12.81 -2.97
CA LEU A 7 -9.10 13.24 -4.05
C LEU A 7 -7.83 13.94 -3.53
N ILE A 8 -7.98 14.83 -2.54
CA ILE A 8 -6.85 15.52 -1.89
C ILE A 8 -5.95 14.50 -1.19
N PHE A 9 -6.55 13.61 -0.39
CA PHE A 9 -5.84 12.55 0.31
C PHE A 9 -5.06 11.65 -0.66
N ILE A 10 -5.73 11.04 -1.63
CA ILE A 10 -5.09 10.05 -2.52
C ILE A 10 -4.00 10.67 -3.39
N ARG A 11 -4.19 11.93 -3.83
CA ARG A 11 -3.15 12.68 -4.54
C ARG A 11 -1.90 12.85 -3.69
N GLY A 12 -2.07 13.31 -2.45
CA GLY A 12 -0.96 13.46 -1.50
C GLY A 12 -0.25 12.13 -1.23
N ALA A 13 -1.02 11.07 -1.00
CA ALA A 13 -0.50 9.74 -0.73
C ALA A 13 0.28 9.13 -1.92
N ILE A 14 -0.18 9.33 -3.16
CA ILE A 14 0.57 8.90 -4.36
C ILE A 14 1.89 9.65 -4.48
N LEU A 15 1.91 10.97 -4.22
CA LEU A 15 3.13 11.76 -4.26
C LEU A 15 4.12 11.37 -3.16
N ALA A 16 3.62 10.95 -1.99
CA ALA A 16 4.42 10.48 -0.86
C ALA A 16 4.79 8.98 -0.95
N LEU A 17 4.28 8.25 -1.94
CA LEU A 17 4.44 6.78 -2.04
C LEU A 17 5.90 6.30 -1.96
N PRO A 18 6.90 6.98 -2.56
CA PRO A 18 8.31 6.59 -2.40
C PRO A 18 8.77 6.55 -0.94
N GLN A 19 8.42 7.57 -0.16
CA GLN A 19 8.76 7.65 1.27
C GLN A 19 7.98 6.62 2.07
N SER A 20 6.70 6.43 1.74
CA SER A 20 5.82 5.45 2.38
C SER A 20 6.31 4.02 2.20
N LEU A 21 6.78 3.65 1.00
CA LEU A 21 7.35 2.34 0.72
C LEU A 21 8.67 2.11 1.47
N LYS A 22 9.52 3.14 1.59
CA LYS A 22 10.76 3.06 2.40
C LYS A 22 10.43 2.90 3.87
N ALA A 23 9.41 3.59 4.38
CA ALA A 23 8.94 3.45 5.75
C ALA A 23 8.39 2.03 6.01
N ALA A 24 7.60 1.51 5.09
CA ALA A 24 7.09 0.14 5.13
C ALA A 24 8.21 -0.90 5.17
N LEU A 25 9.25 -0.69 4.38
CA LEU A 25 10.40 -1.59 4.38
C LEU A 25 11.11 -1.61 5.75
N ARG A 26 11.30 -0.44 6.40
CA ARG A 26 11.85 -0.38 7.77
C ARG A 26 11.01 -1.18 8.78
N VAL A 27 9.68 -1.12 8.68
CA VAL A 27 8.77 -1.96 9.49
C VAL A 27 9.01 -3.44 9.20
N ALA A 28 9.11 -3.80 7.93
CA ALA A 28 9.32 -5.20 7.51
C ALA A 28 10.67 -5.77 7.96
N GLU A 29 11.70 -4.93 8.10
CA GLU A 29 13.05 -5.31 8.49
C GLU A 29 13.26 -5.38 10.02
N ASP A 30 12.37 -4.80 10.83
CA ASP A 30 12.55 -4.76 12.29
C ASP A 30 12.25 -6.13 12.94
N PRO A 31 13.28 -6.85 13.45
CA PRO A 31 13.11 -8.19 14.00
C PRO A 31 12.30 -8.22 15.31
N ASP A 32 12.10 -7.08 15.96
CA ASP A 32 11.30 -6.98 17.18
C ASP A 32 9.79 -6.86 16.88
N ILE A 33 9.41 -6.78 15.61
CA ILE A 33 8.02 -6.87 15.16
C ILE A 33 7.74 -8.31 14.74
N PRO A 34 6.64 -8.94 15.17
CA PRO A 34 6.30 -10.32 14.81
C PRO A 34 6.26 -10.56 13.29
N ASP A 35 6.77 -11.71 12.86
CA ASP A 35 6.90 -12.08 11.44
C ASP A 35 5.59 -11.93 10.65
N GLU A 36 4.44 -12.24 11.26
CA GLU A 36 3.14 -12.11 10.59
C GLU A 36 2.80 -10.65 10.25
N ALA A 37 3.06 -9.74 11.19
CA ALA A 37 2.85 -8.30 10.98
C ALA A 37 3.85 -7.75 9.95
N ARG A 38 5.13 -8.13 10.05
CA ARG A 38 6.18 -7.77 9.08
C ARG A 38 5.84 -8.26 7.67
N ALA A 39 5.38 -9.51 7.55
CA ALA A 39 5.04 -10.10 6.26
C ALA A 39 3.86 -9.40 5.56
N LEU A 40 2.89 -8.86 6.30
CA LEU A 40 1.83 -8.04 5.72
C LEU A 40 2.39 -6.77 5.08
N VAL A 41 3.25 -6.07 5.81
CA VAL A 41 3.84 -4.81 5.36
C VAL A 41 4.81 -5.05 4.19
N ALA A 42 5.68 -6.08 4.29
CA ALA A 42 6.50 -6.53 3.17
C ALA A 42 5.67 -6.93 1.95
N GLY A 43 4.50 -7.55 2.19
CA GLY A 43 3.55 -7.92 1.14
C GLY A 43 3.00 -6.73 0.38
N ALA A 44 2.74 -5.61 1.04
CA ALA A 44 2.33 -4.37 0.36
C ALA A 44 3.47 -3.80 -0.51
N VAL A 45 4.72 -3.89 -0.07
CA VAL A 45 5.89 -3.52 -0.90
C VAL A 45 6.01 -4.44 -2.12
N VAL A 46 5.87 -5.75 -1.92
CA VAL A 46 5.86 -6.75 -3.01
C VAL A 46 4.70 -6.51 -3.97
N HIS A 47 3.52 -6.11 -3.48
CA HIS A 47 2.36 -5.77 -4.31
C HIS A 47 2.71 -4.64 -5.28
N TRP A 48 3.28 -3.55 -4.80
CA TRP A 48 3.73 -2.44 -5.63
C TRP A 48 4.81 -2.86 -6.64
N LEU A 49 5.85 -3.59 -6.19
CA LEU A 49 6.94 -4.05 -7.05
C LEU A 49 6.47 -5.00 -8.16
N SER A 50 5.52 -5.87 -7.86
CA SER A 50 4.97 -6.83 -8.84
C SER A 50 4.05 -6.18 -9.86
N ARG A 51 3.74 -4.89 -9.69
CA ARG A 51 2.77 -4.15 -10.51
C ARG A 51 1.43 -4.87 -10.62
N THR A 52 1.06 -5.56 -9.57
CA THR A 52 -0.22 -6.25 -9.47
C THR A 52 -1.31 -5.19 -9.25
N ASN A 53 -2.14 -4.96 -10.27
CA ASN A 53 -3.24 -4.02 -10.14
C ASN A 53 -4.51 -4.77 -9.71
N THR A 54 -5.07 -4.39 -8.59
CA THR A 54 -6.30 -4.98 -8.04
C THR A 54 -7.55 -4.38 -8.68
N ILE A 55 -7.43 -3.17 -9.24
CA ILE A 55 -8.55 -2.44 -9.84
C ILE A 55 -8.69 -2.84 -11.31
N PRO A 56 -9.82 -3.45 -11.72
CA PRO A 56 -10.03 -3.85 -13.10
C PRO A 56 -10.02 -2.66 -14.06
N GLY A 57 -9.46 -2.87 -15.26
CA GLY A 57 -9.48 -1.85 -16.32
C GLY A 57 -8.45 -0.73 -16.19
N VAL A 58 -7.83 -0.55 -15.03
CA VAL A 58 -6.76 0.43 -14.80
C VAL A 58 -5.41 -0.17 -15.19
N ARG A 59 -4.75 0.40 -16.19
CA ARG A 59 -3.51 -0.19 -16.77
C ARG A 59 -2.26 0.66 -16.61
N GLY A 60 -2.31 1.74 -15.83
CA GLY A 60 -1.15 2.61 -15.63
C GLY A 60 -1.53 4.00 -15.16
N GLY A 61 -0.53 4.87 -15.00
CA GLY A 61 -0.70 6.23 -14.50
C GLY A 61 -1.02 6.29 -13.02
N ALA A 62 -1.43 7.46 -12.55
CA ALA A 62 -1.73 7.70 -11.14
C ALA A 62 -2.89 6.84 -10.61
N LEU A 63 -3.84 6.49 -11.46
CA LEU A 63 -4.97 5.63 -11.08
C LEU A 63 -4.52 4.22 -10.68
N ALA A 64 -3.42 3.73 -11.27
CA ALA A 64 -2.87 2.42 -10.94
C ALA A 64 -2.20 2.37 -9.55
N TYR A 65 -1.88 3.53 -8.96
CA TYR A 65 -1.27 3.60 -7.62
C TYR A 65 -2.29 3.74 -6.50
N ILE A 66 -3.58 3.85 -6.83
CA ILE A 66 -4.64 3.96 -5.80
C ILE A 66 -4.72 2.70 -4.96
N ASP A 67 -4.68 1.53 -5.59
CA ASP A 67 -4.70 0.26 -4.86
C ASP A 67 -3.41 0.04 -4.08
N ASP A 68 -2.25 0.42 -4.60
CA ASP A 68 -0.97 0.33 -3.91
C ASP A 68 -0.98 1.14 -2.59
N VAL A 69 -1.45 2.40 -2.65
CA VAL A 69 -1.60 3.25 -1.46
C VAL A 69 -2.54 2.61 -0.46
N LEU A 70 -3.72 2.19 -0.90
CA LEU A 70 -4.73 1.66 0.00
C LEU A 70 -4.36 0.30 0.58
N VAL A 71 -3.75 -0.59 -0.21
CA VAL A 71 -3.23 -1.87 0.27
C VAL A 71 -2.13 -1.64 1.30
N LEU A 72 -1.26 -0.65 1.11
CA LEU A 72 -0.22 -0.30 2.08
C LEU A 72 -0.82 0.18 3.41
N LEU A 73 -1.78 1.10 3.38
CA LEU A 73 -2.45 1.60 4.59
C LEU A 73 -3.21 0.48 5.31
N LEU A 74 -3.92 -0.38 4.58
CA LEU A 74 -4.61 -1.55 5.13
C LEU A 74 -3.61 -2.55 5.74
N ALA A 75 -2.43 -2.72 5.14
CA ALA A 75 -1.38 -3.59 5.68
C ALA A 75 -0.84 -3.06 7.01
N ILE A 76 -0.58 -1.76 7.12
CA ILE A 76 -0.14 -1.12 8.37
C ILE A 76 -1.24 -1.25 9.44
N GLU A 77 -2.49 -0.92 9.11
CA GLU A 77 -3.62 -1.07 10.06
C GLU A 77 -3.73 -2.52 10.57
N ARG A 78 -3.64 -3.50 9.67
CA ARG A 78 -3.73 -4.92 10.01
C ARG A 78 -2.53 -5.37 10.83
N ALA A 79 -1.32 -4.92 10.52
CA ALA A 79 -0.11 -5.23 11.27
C ALA A 79 -0.19 -4.72 12.71
N MET A 80 -0.66 -3.48 12.93
CA MET A 80 -0.88 -2.93 14.26
C MET A 80 -1.96 -3.67 15.05
N LYS A 81 -3.00 -4.17 14.38
CA LYS A 81 -4.05 -4.99 15.03
C LYS A 81 -3.58 -6.39 15.39
N LEU A 82 -2.70 -6.98 14.58
CA LEU A 82 -2.12 -8.32 14.85
C LEU A 82 -1.07 -8.31 15.95
N ALA A 83 -0.31 -7.22 16.04
CA ALA A 83 0.77 -7.05 17.00
C ALA A 83 0.61 -5.71 17.75
N PRO A 84 -0.40 -5.59 18.65
CA PRO A 84 -0.66 -4.33 19.37
C PRO A 84 0.53 -3.89 20.22
N GLU A 85 1.32 -4.83 20.74
CA GLU A 85 2.55 -4.57 21.49
C GLU A 85 3.64 -3.91 20.65
N SER A 86 3.61 -4.11 19.33
CA SER A 86 4.54 -3.51 18.38
C SER A 86 4.01 -2.24 17.71
N ALA A 87 2.80 -1.78 18.04
CA ALA A 87 2.17 -0.63 17.39
C ALA A 87 3.05 0.63 17.49
N GLN A 88 3.59 0.92 18.68
CA GLN A 88 4.49 2.06 18.87
C GLN A 88 5.76 1.97 18.02
N ARG A 89 6.29 0.78 17.82
CA ARG A 89 7.47 0.54 16.98
C ARG A 89 7.14 0.74 15.50
N ILE A 90 5.97 0.29 15.06
CA ILE A 90 5.47 0.55 13.69
C ILE A 90 5.32 2.06 13.47
N GLU A 91 4.76 2.80 14.42
CA GLU A 91 4.66 4.26 14.36
C GLU A 91 6.03 4.95 14.29
N GLN A 92 7.03 4.46 15.01
CA GLN A 92 8.39 4.99 14.95
C GLN A 92 9.05 4.82 13.59
N HIS A 93 8.78 3.70 12.89
CA HIS A 93 9.31 3.45 11.55
C HIS A 93 8.55 4.15 10.44
N ALA A 94 7.25 4.37 10.63
CA ALA A 94 6.36 4.91 9.61
C ALA A 94 5.43 6.01 10.18
N PRO A 95 5.97 7.07 10.82
CA PRO A 95 5.17 8.09 11.50
C PRO A 95 4.19 8.77 10.54
N GLU A 96 4.63 9.10 9.33
CA GLU A 96 3.80 9.80 8.34
C GLU A 96 2.60 8.95 7.88
N LEU A 97 2.75 7.62 7.87
CA LEU A 97 1.65 6.71 7.54
C LEU A 97 0.69 6.53 8.70
N CYS A 98 1.18 6.56 9.93
CA CYS A 98 0.39 6.27 11.12
C CYS A 98 -0.37 7.48 11.64
N GLU A 99 0.15 8.70 11.44
CA GLU A 99 -0.45 9.96 11.95
C GLU A 99 -1.89 10.15 11.45
N THR A 100 -2.17 9.85 10.19
CA THR A 100 -3.49 10.05 9.57
C THR A 100 -4.22 8.74 9.25
N LEU A 101 -3.61 7.58 9.54
CA LEU A 101 -4.05 6.25 9.12
C LEU A 101 -5.54 5.98 9.35
N VAL A 102 -6.02 6.26 10.56
CA VAL A 102 -7.42 6.00 10.95
C VAL A 102 -8.37 6.88 10.14
N ALA A 103 -8.04 8.16 9.99
CA ALA A 103 -8.86 9.12 9.25
C ALA A 103 -8.87 8.80 7.76
N ASP A 104 -7.72 8.50 7.18
CA ASP A 104 -7.56 8.18 5.75
C ASP A 104 -8.29 6.88 5.37
N LEU A 105 -8.21 5.86 6.22
CA LEU A 105 -8.96 4.61 6.00
C LEU A 105 -10.46 4.80 6.22
N ALA A 106 -10.89 5.61 7.18
CA ALA A 106 -12.31 5.93 7.38
C ALA A 106 -12.88 6.67 6.16
N LEU A 107 -12.15 7.66 5.64
CA LEU A 107 -12.48 8.39 4.43
C LEU A 107 -12.55 7.45 3.22
N SER A 108 -11.57 6.56 3.07
CA SER A 108 -11.51 5.57 1.99
C SER A 108 -12.72 4.61 2.03
N ARG A 109 -13.04 4.07 3.21
CA ARG A 109 -14.22 3.21 3.40
C ARG A 109 -15.52 3.93 3.07
N THR A 110 -15.63 5.20 3.45
CA THR A 110 -16.81 6.02 3.16
C THR A 110 -16.97 6.28 1.66
N TYR A 111 -15.87 6.65 0.98
CA TYR A 111 -15.93 7.01 -0.44
C TYR A 111 -16.04 5.79 -1.36
N LEU A 112 -15.27 4.74 -1.12
CA LEU A 112 -15.28 3.53 -1.95
C LEU A 112 -16.50 2.64 -1.67
N GLY A 113 -17.11 2.74 -0.48
CA GLY A 113 -18.20 1.89 -0.07
C GLY A 113 -17.83 0.39 -0.15
N PRO A 114 -18.66 -0.46 -0.77
CA PRO A 114 -18.36 -1.91 -0.89
C PRO A 114 -17.04 -2.20 -1.63
N GLY A 115 -16.57 -1.29 -2.47
CA GLY A 115 -15.34 -1.43 -3.24
C GLY A 115 -14.08 -1.63 -2.39
N ILE A 116 -14.08 -1.15 -1.13
CA ILE A 116 -12.96 -1.37 -0.21
C ILE A 116 -12.72 -2.86 0.05
N GLY A 117 -13.77 -3.67 0.07
CA GLY A 117 -13.68 -5.12 0.26
C GLY A 117 -12.82 -5.84 -0.78
N VAL A 118 -12.72 -5.29 -2.00
CA VAL A 118 -11.83 -5.82 -3.04
C VAL A 118 -10.37 -5.66 -2.65
N LEU A 119 -10.02 -4.54 -2.03
CA LEU A 119 -8.67 -4.25 -1.55
C LEU A 119 -8.35 -5.05 -0.28
N GLU A 120 -9.32 -5.23 0.61
CA GLU A 120 -9.18 -6.10 1.78
C GLU A 120 -8.96 -7.57 1.37
N GLN A 121 -9.63 -8.05 0.31
CA GLN A 121 -9.35 -9.37 -0.26
C GLN A 121 -7.96 -9.46 -0.92
N ALA A 122 -7.48 -8.38 -1.53
CA ALA A 122 -6.11 -8.32 -2.03
C ALA A 122 -5.10 -8.44 -0.89
N LEU A 123 -5.34 -7.74 0.23
CA LEU A 123 -4.52 -7.81 1.43
C LEU A 123 -4.38 -9.25 1.98
N GLU A 124 -5.43 -10.06 1.95
CA GLU A 124 -5.37 -11.47 2.39
C GLU A 124 -4.36 -12.32 1.58
N ARG A 125 -3.95 -11.84 0.42
CA ARG A 125 -3.05 -12.54 -0.51
C ARG A 125 -1.65 -11.95 -0.56
N VAL A 126 -1.42 -10.73 -0.05
CA VAL A 126 -0.14 -10.02 -0.22
C VAL A 126 1.05 -10.79 0.34
N THR A 127 0.89 -11.52 1.45
CA THR A 127 1.97 -12.30 2.07
C THR A 127 2.43 -13.47 1.19
N ARG A 128 1.58 -13.92 0.26
CA ARG A 128 1.82 -15.04 -0.66
C ARG A 128 2.15 -14.58 -2.08
N LEU A 129 2.03 -13.28 -2.36
CA LEU A 129 2.46 -12.74 -3.65
C LEU A 129 3.93 -13.04 -3.88
N LYS A 130 4.25 -13.40 -5.13
CA LYS A 130 5.63 -13.64 -5.54
C LYS A 130 6.13 -12.50 -6.41
N HIS A 131 7.30 -12.01 -6.06
CA HIS A 131 8.08 -11.11 -6.90
C HIS A 131 9.49 -11.67 -7.04
N MET A 132 9.99 -11.79 -8.25
CA MET A 132 11.30 -12.41 -8.55
C MET A 132 11.50 -13.77 -7.86
N GLY A 133 10.43 -14.57 -7.80
CA GLY A 133 10.43 -15.93 -7.22
C GLY A 133 10.30 -15.99 -5.69
N ARG A 134 10.25 -14.86 -4.98
CA ARG A 134 10.16 -14.78 -3.51
C ARG A 134 8.81 -14.26 -3.06
N THR A 135 8.34 -14.75 -1.90
CA THR A 135 7.15 -14.25 -1.21
C THR A 135 7.54 -13.26 -0.11
N ALA A 136 6.60 -12.41 0.31
CA ALA A 136 6.80 -11.52 1.45
C ALA A 136 7.17 -12.27 2.73
N GLN A 137 6.59 -13.45 2.96
CA GLN A 137 6.94 -14.31 4.10
C GLN A 137 8.40 -14.78 4.07
N GLN A 138 8.94 -15.07 2.88
CA GLN A 138 10.36 -15.42 2.73
C GLN A 138 11.24 -14.21 2.99
N CYS A 139 10.83 -13.01 2.53
CA CYS A 139 11.60 -11.77 2.72
C CYS A 139 11.75 -11.38 4.20
N VAL A 140 10.83 -11.76 5.10
CA VAL A 140 10.98 -11.45 6.54
C VAL A 140 11.72 -12.52 7.33
N LYS A 141 11.92 -13.72 6.77
CA LYS A 141 12.56 -14.86 7.44
C LYS A 141 13.97 -15.16 6.96
N ASP A 142 14.31 -14.71 5.78
CA ASP A 142 15.59 -14.97 5.13
C ASP A 142 16.30 -13.65 4.82
N GLU A 143 17.49 -13.47 5.39
CA GLU A 143 18.27 -12.23 5.27
C GLU A 143 18.66 -11.91 3.82
N SER A 144 18.97 -12.94 3.01
CA SER A 144 19.28 -12.75 1.60
C SER A 144 18.05 -12.26 0.84
N ALA A 145 16.86 -12.84 1.11
CA ALA A 145 15.62 -12.41 0.51
C ALA A 145 15.22 -10.98 0.94
N ALA A 146 15.46 -10.61 2.20
CA ALA A 146 15.26 -9.24 2.70
C ALA A 146 16.17 -8.24 1.98
N THR A 147 17.46 -8.55 1.86
CA THR A 147 18.43 -7.71 1.14
C THR A 147 18.02 -7.50 -0.31
N MET A 148 17.60 -8.57 -1.00
CA MET A 148 17.13 -8.45 -2.39
C MET A 148 15.86 -7.61 -2.52
N LEU A 149 14.90 -7.73 -1.59
CA LEU A 149 13.72 -6.87 -1.56
C LEU A 149 14.08 -5.39 -1.40
N TYR A 150 15.04 -5.10 -0.51
CA TYR A 150 15.58 -3.75 -0.33
C TYR A 150 16.19 -3.21 -1.63
N GLU A 151 17.08 -3.96 -2.27
CA GLU A 151 17.76 -3.56 -3.50
C GLU A 151 16.77 -3.34 -4.65
N GLU A 152 15.79 -4.24 -4.80
CA GLU A 152 14.74 -4.14 -5.82
C GLU A 152 13.86 -2.91 -5.60
N LEU A 153 13.49 -2.61 -4.34
CA LEU A 153 12.73 -1.41 -4.02
C LEU A 153 13.55 -0.15 -4.35
N GLN A 154 14.81 -0.08 -3.94
CA GLN A 154 15.66 1.09 -4.23
C GLN A 154 15.80 1.29 -5.74
N ALA A 155 16.04 0.24 -6.51
CA ALA A 155 16.15 0.32 -7.96
C ALA A 155 14.85 0.81 -8.62
N ALA A 156 13.71 0.28 -8.19
CA ALA A 156 12.41 0.67 -8.73
C ALA A 156 12.03 2.12 -8.40
N LEU A 157 12.45 2.62 -7.24
CA LEU A 157 12.18 4.01 -6.82
C LEU A 157 13.02 5.05 -7.58
N VAL A 158 14.14 4.67 -8.19
CA VAL A 158 14.95 5.58 -9.00
C VAL A 158 14.14 6.15 -10.18
N ASP A 159 13.32 5.29 -10.81
CA ASP A 159 12.52 5.64 -11.97
C ASP A 159 11.09 6.10 -11.60
N PHE A 160 10.73 6.04 -10.33
CA PHE A 160 9.41 6.44 -9.84
C PHE A 160 9.41 7.88 -9.33
N ASP A 161 9.01 8.80 -10.21
CA ASP A 161 8.91 10.24 -9.93
C ASP A 161 7.50 10.75 -10.29
N PRO A 162 6.51 10.62 -9.38
CA PRO A 162 5.15 11.05 -9.64
C PRO A 162 5.06 12.58 -9.67
N GLN A 163 4.86 13.15 -10.87
CA GLN A 163 4.74 14.58 -11.06
C GLN A 163 3.38 15.11 -10.61
N PRO A 164 3.32 16.14 -9.74
CA PRO A 164 2.07 16.63 -9.14
C PRO A 164 0.99 17.00 -10.16
N ASP A 165 1.39 17.62 -11.28
CA ASP A 165 0.46 18.04 -12.33
C ASP A 165 -0.10 16.86 -13.13
N VAL A 166 0.72 15.84 -13.36
CA VAL A 166 0.31 14.59 -14.04
C VAL A 166 -0.66 13.83 -13.15
N VAL A 167 -0.30 13.61 -11.88
CA VAL A 167 -1.15 12.94 -10.89
C VAL A 167 -2.49 13.66 -10.78
N GLY A 168 -2.49 14.99 -10.61
CA GLY A 168 -3.73 15.78 -10.48
C GLY A 168 -4.62 15.73 -11.73
N ARG A 169 -4.04 15.62 -12.92
CA ARG A 169 -4.80 15.49 -14.17
C ARG A 169 -5.42 14.12 -14.31
N GLU A 170 -4.67 13.05 -14.04
CA GLU A 170 -5.13 11.67 -14.19
C GLU A 170 -6.19 11.31 -13.16
N LEU A 171 -6.08 11.82 -11.93
CA LEU A 171 -7.07 11.60 -10.87
C LEU A 171 -8.44 12.25 -11.15
N LYS A 172 -8.60 13.04 -12.23
CA LYS A 172 -9.94 13.51 -12.66
C LYS A 172 -10.87 12.35 -13.02
N GLU A 173 -10.30 11.21 -13.44
CA GLU A 173 -11.04 9.98 -13.78
C GLU A 173 -11.23 9.03 -12.58
N LEU A 174 -11.04 9.51 -11.36
CA LEU A 174 -11.16 8.73 -10.13
C LEU A 174 -12.51 7.99 -10.01
N ASP A 175 -13.60 8.58 -10.45
CA ASP A 175 -14.93 7.97 -10.38
C ASP A 175 -15.00 6.64 -11.17
N THR A 176 -14.25 6.53 -12.26
CA THR A 176 -14.14 5.27 -13.02
C THR A 176 -13.55 4.14 -12.18
N VAL A 177 -12.54 4.45 -11.35
CA VAL A 177 -11.92 3.49 -10.43
C VAL A 177 -12.92 3.00 -9.39
N VAL A 178 -13.70 3.93 -8.83
CA VAL A 178 -14.72 3.61 -7.83
C VAL A 178 -15.80 2.71 -8.41
N ASP A 179 -16.25 3.00 -9.63
CA ASP A 179 -17.27 2.22 -10.31
C ASP A 179 -16.78 0.80 -10.63
N GLU A 180 -15.52 0.65 -11.06
CA GLU A 180 -14.93 -0.67 -11.32
C GLU A 180 -14.75 -1.48 -10.01
N LEU A 181 -14.32 -0.85 -8.92
CA LEU A 181 -14.26 -1.51 -7.62
C LEU A 181 -15.63 -1.96 -7.11
N ARG A 182 -16.65 -1.12 -7.26
CA ARG A 182 -18.03 -1.45 -6.87
C ARG A 182 -18.61 -2.61 -7.70
N LYS A 183 -18.37 -2.62 -9.00
CA LYS A 183 -18.77 -3.74 -9.88
C LYS A 183 -18.10 -5.06 -9.46
N LYS A 184 -16.86 -5.00 -9.04
CA LYS A 184 -16.12 -6.21 -8.62
C LYS A 184 -16.53 -6.70 -7.23
N ALA A 185 -17.06 -5.82 -6.38
CA ALA A 185 -17.51 -6.13 -5.03
C ALA A 185 -18.89 -6.77 -4.99
N GLY A 186 -19.72 -6.59 -6.01
CA GLY A 186 -21.09 -7.14 -6.13
C GLY A 186 -21.15 -8.38 -6.95
#